data_d064b60fca94af8982edb2439d3dd918
#
_entry.id   d064b60fca94af8982edb2439d3dd918
#
_cell.length_a   1.000
_cell.length_b   1.000
_cell.length_c   1.000
_cell.angle_alpha   90.00
_cell.angle_beta   90.00
_cell.angle_gamma   90.00
#
_symmetry.space_group_name_H-M   'P 1'
#
loop_
_entity.id
_entity.type
_entity.pdbx_description
1 polymer ?
#
loop_
_entity_poly.entity_id
_entity_poly.type
_entity_poly.pdbx_seq_one_letter_code
_entity_poly.pdbx_strand_id
1 'polypeptide(L)'
;MIETQDTSCIAQLGWADMRLPLLYSVAWPHRLPLPYKPLDLAEIGSLTFQRPDHKKYPCIGLAYAAGKIGGTMTCVLNAANEAANERFRSNVGMGFLDIPKVIESAMEAHKADCKKANVQLDDILHYDLWARQHVEEAIKKLDVQYI
;
A
#
# COMPACT_ATOMS: atom_id res chain seq x y z
N MET A 1 -1.53 -12.42 -9.06
CA MET A 1 -1.42 -13.89 -9.19
C MET A 1 -1.98 -14.51 -7.93
N ILE A 2 -2.74 -15.58 -8.08
CA ILE A 2 -3.35 -16.33 -6.99
C ILE A 2 -2.92 -17.79 -7.15
N GLU A 3 -2.38 -18.36 -6.10
CA GLU A 3 -2.04 -19.78 -6.03
C GLU A 3 -3.17 -20.50 -5.26
N THR A 4 -3.71 -21.54 -5.84
CA THR A 4 -4.77 -22.35 -5.25
C THR A 4 -4.20 -23.56 -4.52
N GLN A 5 -5.02 -24.23 -3.71
CA GLN A 5 -4.58 -25.40 -2.91
C GLN A 5 -4.12 -26.59 -3.77
N ASP A 6 -4.62 -26.69 -4.99
CA ASP A 6 -4.22 -27.72 -5.98
C ASP A 6 -2.96 -27.34 -6.79
N THR A 7 -2.23 -26.32 -6.33
CA THR A 7 -1.02 -25.78 -6.97
C THR A 7 -1.25 -25.04 -8.29
N SER A 8 -2.48 -24.86 -8.72
CA SER A 8 -2.79 -24.05 -9.90
C SER A 8 -2.48 -22.58 -9.63
N CYS A 9 -2.04 -21.86 -10.65
CA CYS A 9 -1.75 -20.44 -10.57
C CYS A 9 -2.67 -19.66 -11.55
N ILE A 10 -3.44 -18.73 -11.02
CA ILE A 10 -4.30 -17.85 -11.79
C ILE A 10 -3.69 -16.46 -11.81
N ALA A 11 -3.46 -15.91 -13.01
CA ALA A 11 -2.96 -14.55 -13.19
C ALA A 11 -3.97 -13.72 -13.99
N GLN A 12 -4.30 -12.53 -13.50
CA GLN A 12 -4.98 -11.52 -14.28
C GLN A 12 -3.92 -10.54 -14.76
N LEU A 13 -3.79 -10.39 -16.06
CA LEU A 13 -2.81 -9.54 -16.72
C LEU A 13 -3.54 -8.42 -17.47
N GLY A 14 -2.92 -7.25 -17.51
CA GLY A 14 -3.43 -6.08 -18.23
C GLY A 14 -2.34 -5.02 -18.32
N TRP A 15 -2.53 -4.05 -19.18
CA TRP A 15 -1.67 -2.87 -19.18
C TRP A 15 -1.80 -2.13 -17.85
N ALA A 16 -0.70 -1.50 -17.40
CA ALA A 16 -0.66 -0.73 -16.16
C ALA A 16 -1.44 0.59 -16.31
N ASP A 17 -2.77 0.50 -16.24
CA ASP A 17 -3.68 1.62 -16.42
C ASP A 17 -4.84 1.51 -15.41
N MET A 18 -4.94 2.49 -14.50
CA MET A 18 -5.95 2.53 -13.44
C MET A 18 -7.39 2.68 -13.97
N ARG A 19 -7.58 3.12 -15.21
CA ARG A 19 -8.92 3.24 -15.79
C ARG A 19 -9.62 1.90 -15.92
N LEU A 20 -8.85 0.83 -16.16
CA LEU A 20 -9.40 -0.53 -16.24
C LEU A 20 -10.06 -0.99 -14.92
N PRO A 21 -9.37 -1.00 -13.77
CA PRO A 21 -9.99 -1.42 -12.51
C PRO A 21 -11.08 -0.46 -12.03
N LEU A 22 -10.95 0.85 -12.28
CA LEU A 22 -11.97 1.83 -11.94
C LEU A 22 -13.27 1.57 -12.72
N LEU A 23 -13.16 1.41 -14.05
CA LEU A 23 -14.34 1.13 -14.89
C LEU A 23 -14.98 -0.20 -14.50
N TYR A 24 -14.19 -1.23 -14.20
CA TYR A 24 -14.73 -2.51 -13.75
C TYR A 24 -15.46 -2.39 -12.41
N SER A 25 -14.94 -1.61 -11.46
CA SER A 25 -15.59 -1.37 -10.17
C SER A 25 -16.95 -0.67 -10.33
N VAL A 26 -17.07 0.26 -11.27
CA VAL A 26 -18.33 0.98 -11.55
C VAL A 26 -19.32 0.10 -12.31
N ALA A 27 -18.84 -0.70 -13.26
CA ALA A 27 -19.68 -1.50 -14.14
C ALA A 27 -19.98 -2.91 -13.62
N TRP A 28 -19.42 -3.30 -12.49
CA TRP A 28 -19.55 -4.65 -11.93
C TRP A 28 -21.00 -5.12 -11.89
N PRO A 29 -21.32 -6.37 -12.28
CA PRO A 29 -20.41 -7.46 -12.69
C PRO A 29 -20.04 -7.47 -14.18
N HIS A 30 -20.46 -6.48 -14.93
CA HIS A 30 -20.22 -6.39 -16.36
C HIS A 30 -18.83 -5.87 -16.68
N ARG A 31 -18.30 -6.24 -17.86
CA ARG A 31 -17.07 -5.68 -18.41
C ARG A 31 -17.42 -4.85 -19.64
N LEU A 32 -17.12 -3.55 -19.58
CA LEU A 32 -17.37 -2.64 -20.68
C LEU A 32 -16.17 -2.62 -21.63
N PRO A 33 -16.42 -2.44 -22.93
CA PRO A 33 -15.35 -2.29 -23.92
C PRO A 33 -14.57 -1.00 -23.65
N LEU A 34 -13.26 -1.09 -23.73
CA LEU A 34 -12.34 0.05 -23.63
C LEU A 34 -11.65 0.28 -24.96
N PRO A 35 -11.42 1.54 -25.37
CA PRO A 35 -10.75 1.87 -26.62
C PRO A 35 -9.23 1.70 -26.49
N TYR A 36 -8.78 0.55 -25.95
CA TYR A 36 -7.36 0.23 -25.78
C TYR A 36 -6.96 -0.96 -26.61
N LYS A 37 -5.69 -0.97 -26.99
CA LYS A 37 -5.07 -2.17 -27.57
C LYS A 37 -5.15 -3.31 -26.54
N PRO A 38 -5.74 -4.46 -26.88
CA PRO A 38 -5.72 -5.62 -26.01
C PRO A 38 -4.31 -6.03 -25.64
N LEU A 39 -4.14 -6.69 -24.49
CA LEU A 39 -2.88 -7.30 -24.13
C LEU A 39 -2.70 -8.57 -24.97
N ASP A 40 -1.79 -8.51 -25.93
CA ASP A 40 -1.42 -9.67 -26.76
C ASP A 40 -0.13 -10.29 -26.20
N LEU A 41 -0.25 -11.47 -25.61
CA LEU A 41 0.88 -12.17 -25.01
C LEU A 41 1.85 -12.72 -26.07
N ALA A 42 1.37 -12.99 -27.29
CA ALA A 42 2.23 -13.42 -28.37
C ALA A 42 3.10 -12.28 -28.88
N GLU A 43 2.58 -11.06 -28.92
CA GLU A 43 3.33 -9.85 -29.26
C GLU A 43 4.36 -9.50 -28.18
N ILE A 44 4.00 -9.64 -26.88
CA ILE A 44 4.93 -9.43 -25.76
C ILE A 44 6.05 -10.46 -25.75
N GLY A 45 5.76 -11.69 -26.13
CA GLY A 45 6.71 -12.81 -26.28
C GLY A 45 7.20 -13.39 -24.95
N SER A 46 7.65 -12.57 -23.98
CA SER A 46 8.14 -13.06 -22.69
C SER A 46 7.79 -12.12 -21.54
N LEU A 47 7.54 -12.73 -20.36
CA LEU A 47 7.37 -12.05 -19.09
C LEU A 47 8.37 -12.60 -18.10
N THR A 48 8.99 -11.73 -17.31
CA THR A 48 9.95 -12.12 -16.29
C THR A 48 9.29 -12.11 -14.92
N PHE A 49 9.55 -13.16 -14.12
CA PHE A 49 9.02 -13.30 -12.77
C PHE A 49 10.17 -13.45 -11.78
N GLN A 50 10.11 -12.71 -10.69
CA GLN A 50 11.09 -12.77 -9.61
C GLN A 50 10.35 -12.82 -8.26
N ARG A 51 10.98 -13.45 -7.28
CA ARG A 51 10.48 -13.42 -5.91
C ARG A 51 10.65 -11.99 -5.34
N PRO A 52 9.66 -11.46 -4.59
CA PRO A 52 9.80 -10.18 -3.92
C PRO A 52 11.02 -10.20 -2.96
N ASP A 53 11.87 -9.19 -3.08
CA ASP A 53 12.95 -8.96 -2.12
C ASP A 53 12.42 -8.12 -0.96
N HIS A 54 12.11 -8.75 0.15
CA HIS A 54 11.55 -8.09 1.34
C HIS A 54 12.56 -7.16 2.04
N LYS A 55 13.86 -7.30 1.79
CA LYS A 55 14.87 -6.35 2.31
C LYS A 55 14.86 -5.06 1.51
N LYS A 56 14.75 -5.19 0.19
CA LYS A 56 14.69 -4.06 -0.74
C LYS A 56 13.31 -3.37 -0.71
N TYR A 57 12.23 -4.13 -0.49
CA TYR A 57 10.84 -3.66 -0.51
C TYR A 57 10.10 -4.04 0.79
N PRO A 58 10.49 -3.47 1.95
CA PRO A 58 9.93 -3.86 3.24
C PRO A 58 8.45 -3.51 3.40
N CYS A 59 7.94 -2.50 2.68
CA CYS A 59 6.53 -2.09 2.74
C CYS A 59 5.55 -3.22 2.36
N ILE A 60 5.97 -4.19 1.52
CA ILE A 60 5.14 -5.37 1.21
C ILE A 60 4.88 -6.18 2.50
N GLY A 61 5.91 -6.40 3.31
CA GLY A 61 5.78 -7.09 4.59
C GLY A 61 4.90 -6.34 5.59
N LEU A 62 5.05 -5.02 5.67
CA LEU A 62 4.21 -4.16 6.52
C LEU A 62 2.73 -4.22 6.10
N ALA A 63 2.44 -4.19 4.79
CA ALA A 63 1.08 -4.32 4.27
C ALA A 63 0.44 -5.67 4.65
N TYR A 64 1.16 -6.77 4.51
CA TYR A 64 0.68 -8.09 4.94
C TYR A 64 0.47 -8.16 6.46
N ALA A 65 1.37 -7.57 7.25
CA ALA A 65 1.24 -7.50 8.70
C ALA A 65 -0.02 -6.71 9.11
N ALA A 66 -0.22 -5.53 8.53
CA ALA A 66 -1.39 -4.71 8.79
C ALA A 66 -2.70 -5.42 8.39
N GLY A 67 -2.72 -6.08 7.22
CA GLY A 67 -3.87 -6.84 6.75
C GLY A 67 -4.24 -8.01 7.66
N LYS A 68 -3.25 -8.71 8.24
CA LYS A 68 -3.47 -9.79 9.21
C LYS A 68 -4.00 -9.28 10.55
N ILE A 69 -3.56 -8.11 11.00
CA ILE A 69 -4.07 -7.48 12.23
C ILE A 69 -5.49 -6.98 11.99
N GLY A 70 -5.75 -6.37 10.85
CA GLY A 70 -7.06 -5.83 10.47
C GLY A 70 -7.46 -4.57 11.23
N GLY A 71 -8.76 -4.27 11.20
CA GLY A 71 -9.32 -3.13 11.91
C GLY A 71 -8.70 -1.79 11.50
N THR A 72 -8.44 -0.92 12.46
CA THR A 72 -7.85 0.40 12.21
C THR A 72 -6.37 0.37 11.83
N MET A 73 -5.67 -0.78 11.96
CA MET A 73 -4.28 -0.92 11.55
C MET A 73 -4.08 -0.68 10.06
N THR A 74 -5.01 -1.12 9.22
CA THR A 74 -4.94 -0.90 7.76
C THR A 74 -5.10 0.57 7.40
N CYS A 75 -5.93 1.31 8.13
CA CYS A 75 -6.06 2.76 8.00
C CYS A 75 -4.76 3.46 8.37
N VAL A 76 -4.16 3.12 9.51
CA VAL A 76 -2.90 3.71 9.98
C VAL A 76 -1.76 3.45 8.99
N LEU A 77 -1.62 2.21 8.48
CA LEU A 77 -0.64 1.90 7.45
C LEU A 77 -0.83 2.79 6.22
N ASN A 78 -2.06 2.91 5.72
CA ASN A 78 -2.35 3.69 4.51
C ASN A 78 -2.06 5.18 4.73
N ALA A 79 -2.56 5.77 5.81
CA ALA A 79 -2.37 7.18 6.12
C ALA A 79 -0.89 7.54 6.35
N ALA A 80 -0.15 6.67 7.06
CA ALA A 80 1.29 6.83 7.26
C ALA A 80 2.06 6.75 5.93
N ASN A 81 1.69 5.81 5.05
CA ASN A 81 2.30 5.68 3.73
C ASN A 81 2.04 6.93 2.87
N GLU A 82 0.81 7.44 2.84
CA GLU A 82 0.48 8.66 2.08
C GLU A 82 1.27 9.87 2.58
N ALA A 83 1.32 10.10 3.91
CA ALA A 83 2.08 11.19 4.49
C ALA A 83 3.59 11.07 4.19
N ALA A 84 4.16 9.87 4.32
CA ALA A 84 5.57 9.61 4.03
C ALA A 84 5.90 9.84 2.54
N ASN A 85 5.04 9.37 1.63
CA ASN A 85 5.22 9.59 0.19
C ASN A 85 5.11 11.08 -0.19
N GLU A 86 4.17 11.81 0.39
CA GLU A 86 4.02 13.25 0.17
C GLU A 86 5.29 14.00 0.60
N ARG A 87 5.83 13.66 1.76
CA ARG A 87 7.07 14.23 2.28
C ARG A 87 8.27 13.90 1.39
N PHE A 88 8.42 12.65 0.99
CA PHE A 88 9.48 12.24 0.06
C PHE A 88 9.40 12.99 -1.27
N ARG A 89 8.21 13.13 -1.84
CA ARG A 89 8.00 13.83 -3.12
C ARG A 89 8.27 15.34 -3.04
N SER A 90 8.09 15.95 -1.88
CA SER A 90 8.40 17.36 -1.65
C SER A 90 9.89 17.63 -1.46
N ASN A 91 10.75 16.60 -1.47
CA ASN A 91 12.20 16.68 -1.27
C ASN A 91 12.62 17.37 0.05
N VAL A 92 11.81 17.24 1.10
CA VAL A 92 12.08 17.88 2.39
C VAL A 92 12.38 16.82 3.44
N GLY A 93 13.66 16.69 3.79
CA GLY A 93 14.14 16.00 4.99
C GLY A 93 13.88 14.49 5.07
N MET A 94 13.62 13.78 3.93
CA MET A 94 13.28 12.36 3.95
C MET A 94 13.84 11.63 2.74
N GLY A 95 14.55 10.52 2.96
CA GLY A 95 15.02 9.61 1.93
C GLY A 95 13.99 8.51 1.61
N PHE A 96 14.13 7.88 0.43
CA PHE A 96 13.24 6.79 0.02
C PHE A 96 13.21 5.62 1.03
N LEU A 97 14.36 5.28 1.60
CA LEU A 97 14.47 4.18 2.57
C LEU A 97 13.94 4.55 3.97
N ASP A 98 13.57 5.80 4.20
CA ASP A 98 12.94 6.22 5.45
C ASP A 98 11.42 6.00 5.43
N ILE A 99 10.80 5.90 4.24
CA ILE A 99 9.37 5.61 4.09
C ILE A 99 8.95 4.38 4.92
N PRO A 100 9.55 3.19 4.73
CA PRO A 100 9.15 2.03 5.52
C PRO A 100 9.38 2.19 7.03
N LYS A 101 10.41 2.94 7.44
CA LYS A 101 10.73 3.15 8.86
C LYS A 101 9.64 3.96 9.59
N VAL A 102 9.16 5.04 8.97
CA VAL A 102 8.11 5.86 9.57
C VAL A 102 6.75 5.16 9.55
N ILE A 103 6.47 4.35 8.53
CA ILE A 103 5.27 3.52 8.48
C ILE A 103 5.31 2.47 9.61
N GLU A 104 6.41 1.76 9.77
CA GLU A 104 6.61 0.77 10.83
C GLU A 104 6.46 1.41 12.21
N SER A 105 7.05 2.59 12.41
CA SER A 105 6.91 3.37 13.65
C SER A 105 5.45 3.69 13.98
N ALA A 106 4.67 4.14 12.99
CA ALA A 106 3.25 4.44 13.19
C ALA A 106 2.45 3.19 13.51
N MET A 107 2.68 2.09 12.79
CA MET A 107 2.03 0.80 13.04
C MET A 107 2.34 0.27 14.43
N GLU A 108 3.60 0.36 14.88
CA GLU A 108 4.02 -0.11 16.19
C GLU A 108 3.38 0.71 17.31
N ALA A 109 3.39 2.04 17.19
CA ALA A 109 2.76 2.94 18.15
C ALA A 109 1.25 2.72 18.26
N HIS A 110 0.59 2.31 17.16
CA HIS A 110 -0.85 2.05 17.13
C HIS A 110 -1.27 0.67 17.67
N LYS A 111 -0.35 -0.26 17.87
CA LYS A 111 -0.70 -1.65 18.26
C LYS A 111 -1.58 -1.75 19.50
N ALA A 112 -1.30 -0.94 20.52
CA ALA A 112 -2.05 -0.96 21.79
C ALA A 112 -3.49 -0.46 21.61
N ASP A 113 -3.69 0.53 20.74
CA ASP A 113 -4.98 1.20 20.53
C ASP A 113 -5.76 0.67 19.33
N CYS A 114 -5.23 -0.38 18.67
CA CYS A 114 -5.80 -0.91 17.45
C CYS A 114 -7.20 -1.50 17.67
N LYS A 115 -8.21 -0.82 17.14
CA LYS A 115 -9.60 -1.27 17.20
C LYS A 115 -9.85 -2.30 16.08
N LYS A 116 -10.14 -3.55 16.49
CA LYS A 116 -10.30 -4.68 15.55
C LYS A 116 -11.76 -4.99 15.19
N ALA A 117 -12.71 -4.61 16.04
CA ALA A 117 -14.12 -4.88 15.83
C ALA A 117 -14.95 -3.60 15.99
N ASN A 118 -16.11 -3.58 15.37
CA ASN A 118 -17.06 -2.45 15.42
C ASN A 118 -16.42 -1.10 15.05
N VAL A 119 -15.52 -1.12 14.07
CA VAL A 119 -14.87 0.09 13.56
C VAL A 119 -15.91 0.98 12.88
N GLN A 120 -16.01 2.23 13.32
CA GLN A 120 -16.90 3.25 12.77
C GLN A 120 -16.12 4.22 11.88
N LEU A 121 -16.82 5.01 11.09
CA LEU A 121 -16.19 6.02 10.24
C LEU A 121 -15.35 7.01 11.05
N ASP A 122 -15.85 7.42 12.20
CA ASP A 122 -15.14 8.36 13.08
C ASP A 122 -13.81 7.80 13.60
N ASP A 123 -13.73 6.47 13.85
CA ASP A 123 -12.48 5.82 14.21
C ASP A 123 -11.47 5.91 13.05
N ILE A 124 -11.93 5.70 11.81
CA ILE A 124 -11.07 5.78 10.64
C ILE A 124 -10.56 7.20 10.43
N LEU A 125 -11.44 8.21 10.51
CA LEU A 125 -11.06 9.61 10.38
C LEU A 125 -10.07 10.04 11.47
N HIS A 126 -10.30 9.60 12.70
CA HIS A 126 -9.40 9.88 13.83
C HIS A 126 -8.00 9.28 13.60
N TYR A 127 -7.91 8.00 13.23
CA TYR A 127 -6.62 7.33 13.07
C TYR A 127 -5.91 7.70 11.75
N ASP A 128 -6.61 8.11 10.71
CA ASP A 128 -5.98 8.70 9.52
C ASP A 128 -5.24 10.00 9.91
N LEU A 129 -5.90 10.89 10.61
CA LEU A 129 -5.30 12.15 11.06
C LEU A 129 -4.13 11.91 12.03
N TRP A 130 -4.33 11.02 13.00
CA TRP A 130 -3.30 10.64 13.97
C TRP A 130 -2.03 10.09 13.29
N ALA A 131 -2.20 9.18 12.33
CA ALA A 131 -1.07 8.55 11.63
C ALA A 131 -0.27 9.58 10.82
N ARG A 132 -0.93 10.53 10.17
CA ARG A 132 -0.28 11.63 9.45
C ARG A 132 0.53 12.52 10.41
N GLN A 133 -0.02 12.87 11.55
CA GLN A 133 0.67 13.65 12.58
C GLN A 133 1.87 12.89 13.14
N HIS A 134 1.71 11.58 13.42
CA HIS A 134 2.80 10.73 13.90
C HIS A 134 3.98 10.70 12.91
N VAL A 135 3.71 10.58 11.61
CA VAL A 135 4.75 10.60 10.56
C VAL A 135 5.48 11.95 10.54
N GLU A 136 4.76 13.07 10.61
CA GLU A 136 5.39 14.40 10.67
C GLU A 136 6.30 14.57 11.88
N GLU A 137 5.91 14.04 13.04
CA GLU A 137 6.74 14.05 14.24
C GLU A 137 7.96 13.12 14.12
N ALA A 138 7.79 11.95 13.51
CA ALA A 138 8.87 11.01 13.28
C ALA A 138 9.93 11.58 12.32
N ILE A 139 9.51 12.26 11.26
CA ILE A 139 10.41 12.89 10.30
C ILE A 139 11.24 14.00 10.97
N LYS A 140 10.62 14.87 11.79
CA LYS A 140 11.33 15.90 12.53
C LYS A 140 12.46 15.33 13.39
N LYS A 141 12.27 14.13 13.94
CA LYS A 141 13.30 13.44 14.73
C LYS A 141 14.43 12.88 13.85
N LEU A 142 14.12 12.48 12.61
CA LEU A 142 15.13 12.04 11.65
C LEU A 142 15.98 13.21 11.16
N ASP A 143 15.38 14.37 10.86
CA ASP A 143 16.09 15.57 10.41
C ASP A 143 17.17 16.04 11.41
N VAL A 144 16.93 15.86 12.71
CA VAL A 144 17.91 16.19 13.77
C VAL A 144 19.12 15.26 13.75
N GLN A 145 19.04 14.06 13.17
CA GLN A 145 20.15 13.11 13.09
C GLN A 145 21.07 13.35 11.88
N TYR A 146 20.65 14.16 10.91
CA TYR A 146 21.41 14.46 9.69
C TYR A 146 22.09 15.86 9.72
N ILE A 147 21.98 16.61 10.84
CA ILE A 147 22.69 17.86 11.11
C ILE A 147 23.84 17.58 12.06
#